data_bdf070233f92d735ee3ccbe5d609ab12
#
_entry.id   bdf070233f92d735ee3ccbe5d609ab12
#
_cell.length_a   1.000
_cell.length_b   1.000
_cell.length_c   1.000
_cell.angle_alpha   90.00
_cell.angle_beta   90.00
_cell.angle_gamma   90.00
#
_symmetry.space_group_name_H-M   'P 1'
#
loop_
_entity.id
_entity.type
_entity.pdbx_description
1 polymer ?
#
loop_
_entity_poly.entity_id
_entity_poly.type
_entity_poly.pdbx_seq_one_letter_code
_entity_poly.pdbx_strand_id
1 'polypeptide(L)'
;MTTFYSALLLIFAAGFGSTQQNSEIHVLHVQGNVYMLVGAGGNIAVQVGKDGVLLVDTGGAQMTDQVLATVKQLAKPITNRPIRYIINTHFHPDHTGGNEKLRAAGATITGGNVAGNISDATEGAALFAHENVMKRMSAPTGSAAPRSSGAWPTDTYFGDKKEIFFNGEAIQLFHPNSAHTDGDSIVFFRRSDVISSGDIFMTTSYPVIDLQGGGSINGVIDALNFILDLTIPAEKQEGGTMVIPGHGRLCDEADVVEYRDMVTIIRDRIQDMIKKGMTLEQVKAAKPTRDYDPIYGSTTGFWTTDMFVAAVYKSLSTKK
;
A
#
# COMPACT_ATOMS: atom_id res chain seq x y z
N MET A 1 -50.58 59.38 -5.60
CA MET A 1 -50.84 57.94 -5.42
C MET A 1 -49.70 57.17 -6.06
N THR A 2 -48.71 56.79 -5.28
CA THR A 2 -47.49 56.06 -5.77
C THR A 2 -47.48 54.66 -5.11
N THR A 3 -47.70 53.64 -5.90
CA THR A 3 -47.77 52.26 -5.46
C THR A 3 -46.36 51.66 -5.45
N PHE A 4 -45.88 51.26 -4.28
CA PHE A 4 -44.64 50.51 -4.11
C PHE A 4 -44.91 49.00 -4.32
N TYR A 5 -44.24 48.37 -5.28
CA TYR A 5 -44.17 46.93 -5.39
C TYR A 5 -42.94 46.39 -4.63
N SER A 6 -43.19 45.65 -3.55
CA SER A 6 -42.15 44.91 -2.83
C SER A 6 -41.92 43.58 -3.56
N ALA A 7 -40.73 43.40 -4.11
CA ALA A 7 -40.28 42.14 -4.65
C ALA A 7 -39.71 41.25 -3.52
N LEU A 8 -40.35 40.12 -3.27
CA LEU A 8 -39.92 39.11 -2.30
C LEU A 8 -38.88 38.20 -2.97
N LEU A 9 -37.60 38.32 -2.58
CA LEU A 9 -36.51 37.50 -3.07
C LEU A 9 -36.51 36.18 -2.28
N LEU A 10 -36.97 35.07 -2.88
CA LEU A 10 -36.84 33.71 -2.35
C LEU A 10 -35.41 33.20 -2.62
N ILE A 11 -34.58 33.16 -1.57
CA ILE A 11 -33.27 32.53 -1.62
C ILE A 11 -33.49 31.02 -1.45
N PHE A 12 -33.36 30.25 -2.55
CA PHE A 12 -33.24 28.82 -2.50
C PHE A 12 -31.80 28.46 -2.01
N ALA A 13 -31.69 28.08 -0.75
CA ALA A 13 -30.50 27.42 -0.24
C ALA A 13 -30.47 26.01 -0.81
N ALA A 14 -29.74 25.81 -1.91
CA ALA A 14 -29.38 24.49 -2.38
C ALA A 14 -28.39 23.90 -1.37
N GLY A 15 -28.91 23.03 -0.51
CA GLY A 15 -28.05 22.18 0.35
C GLY A 15 -27.26 21.24 -0.55
N PHE A 16 -25.97 21.49 -0.70
CA PHE A 16 -25.04 20.50 -1.20
C PHE A 16 -24.92 19.41 -0.13
N GLY A 17 -25.80 18.42 -0.20
CA GLY A 17 -25.59 17.15 0.46
C GLY A 17 -24.37 16.51 -0.19
N SER A 18 -23.24 16.50 0.52
CA SER A 18 -22.13 15.61 0.18
C SER A 18 -22.67 14.19 0.26
N THR A 19 -22.98 13.59 -0.88
CA THR A 19 -23.15 12.14 -0.96
C THR A 19 -21.80 11.54 -0.57
N GLN A 20 -21.71 11.11 0.68
CA GLN A 20 -20.65 10.23 1.14
C GLN A 20 -20.79 8.98 0.26
N GLN A 21 -19.92 8.87 -0.74
CA GLN A 21 -19.86 7.70 -1.59
C GLN A 21 -19.42 6.57 -0.65
N ASN A 22 -20.38 5.73 -0.25
CA ASN A 22 -20.10 4.50 0.48
C ASN A 22 -19.28 3.62 -0.47
N SER A 23 -17.97 3.73 -0.41
CA SER A 23 -17.09 2.85 -1.14
C SER A 23 -17.27 1.45 -0.55
N GLU A 24 -17.80 0.55 -1.35
CA GLU A 24 -18.00 -0.85 -0.97
C GLU A 24 -16.65 -1.56 -1.01
N ILE A 25 -16.36 -2.39 0.01
CA ILE A 25 -15.17 -3.25 0.01
C ILE A 25 -15.50 -4.52 -0.75
N HIS A 26 -14.76 -4.76 -1.82
CA HIS A 26 -14.85 -5.98 -2.60
C HIS A 26 -13.81 -6.99 -2.12
N VAL A 27 -14.23 -8.26 -1.99
CA VAL A 27 -13.37 -9.38 -1.57
C VAL A 27 -13.12 -10.27 -2.78
N LEU A 28 -11.83 -10.46 -3.10
CA LEU A 28 -11.39 -11.38 -4.14
C LEU A 28 -10.60 -12.51 -3.47
N HIS A 29 -10.94 -13.78 -3.79
CA HIS A 29 -10.06 -14.90 -3.49
C HIS A 29 -8.88 -14.85 -4.46
N VAL A 30 -7.66 -14.85 -3.94
CA VAL A 30 -6.44 -14.77 -4.77
C VAL A 30 -5.92 -16.18 -5.05
N GLN A 31 -5.31 -16.80 -4.04
CA GLN A 31 -4.77 -18.15 -4.16
C GLN A 31 -4.58 -18.75 -2.77
N GLY A 32 -4.70 -20.09 -2.64
CA GLY A 32 -4.58 -20.75 -1.34
C GLY A 32 -5.59 -20.24 -0.32
N ASN A 33 -5.11 -19.68 0.77
CA ASN A 33 -5.93 -19.08 1.83
C ASN A 33 -5.76 -17.55 1.93
N VAL A 34 -5.30 -16.92 0.82
CA VAL A 34 -5.08 -15.49 0.70
C VAL A 34 -6.19 -14.84 -0.13
N TYR A 35 -6.67 -13.72 0.34
CA TYR A 35 -7.71 -12.88 -0.26
C TYR A 35 -7.18 -11.46 -0.40
N MET A 36 -7.77 -10.70 -1.33
CA MET A 36 -7.50 -9.28 -1.54
C MET A 36 -8.79 -8.49 -1.25
N LEU A 37 -8.70 -7.46 -0.43
CA LEU A 37 -9.76 -6.47 -0.24
C LEU A 37 -9.42 -5.22 -1.06
N VAL A 38 -10.40 -4.75 -1.84
CA VAL A 38 -10.30 -3.55 -2.69
C VAL A 38 -11.35 -2.54 -2.24
N GLY A 39 -11.02 -1.26 -2.25
CA GLY A 39 -11.94 -0.16 -1.89
C GLY A 39 -11.69 0.43 -0.51
N ALA A 40 -10.67 -0.04 0.21
CA ALA A 40 -10.34 0.43 1.56
C ALA A 40 -9.33 1.60 1.60
N GLY A 41 -8.93 2.16 0.49
CA GLY A 41 -7.76 3.01 0.29
C GLY A 41 -6.76 2.21 -0.51
N GLY A 42 -5.61 1.86 0.06
CA GLY A 42 -4.75 0.80 -0.50
C GLY A 42 -5.41 -0.58 -0.43
N ASN A 43 -4.96 -1.50 -1.28
CA ASN A 43 -5.37 -2.89 -1.22
C ASN A 43 -4.86 -3.56 0.08
N ILE A 44 -5.66 -4.47 0.61
CA ILE A 44 -5.30 -5.24 1.82
C ILE A 44 -5.22 -6.71 1.44
N ALA A 45 -4.08 -7.36 1.72
CA ALA A 45 -4.05 -8.82 1.65
C ALA A 45 -4.51 -9.42 2.98
N VAL A 46 -5.36 -10.45 2.91
CA VAL A 46 -5.93 -11.12 4.09
C VAL A 46 -5.65 -12.61 3.98
N GLN A 47 -4.89 -13.15 4.90
CA GLN A 47 -4.72 -14.59 5.05
C GLN A 47 -5.63 -15.10 6.18
N VAL A 48 -6.45 -16.12 5.90
CA VAL A 48 -7.36 -16.72 6.87
C VAL A 48 -7.09 -18.22 7.00
N GLY A 49 -6.89 -18.70 8.21
CA GLY A 49 -6.67 -20.13 8.46
C GLY A 49 -6.90 -20.52 9.92
N LYS A 50 -6.53 -21.75 10.27
CA LYS A 50 -6.78 -22.34 11.59
C LYS A 50 -6.13 -21.59 12.75
N ASP A 51 -5.06 -20.85 12.49
CA ASP A 51 -4.33 -20.12 13.53
C ASP A 51 -4.89 -18.71 13.74
N GLY A 52 -5.73 -18.22 12.83
CA GLY A 52 -6.39 -16.91 12.86
C GLY A 52 -6.25 -16.15 11.54
N VAL A 53 -6.27 -14.83 11.66
CA VAL A 53 -6.19 -13.90 10.52
C VAL A 53 -4.88 -13.12 10.56
N LEU A 54 -4.25 -12.96 9.39
CA LEU A 54 -3.14 -12.05 9.15
C LEU A 54 -3.58 -11.03 8.09
N LEU A 55 -3.26 -9.77 8.30
CA LEU A 55 -3.49 -8.68 7.36
C LEU A 55 -2.16 -8.14 6.87
N VAL A 56 -2.07 -7.82 5.58
CA VAL A 56 -1.03 -6.92 5.04
C VAL A 56 -1.72 -5.62 4.69
N ASP A 57 -1.34 -4.57 5.40
CA ASP A 57 -1.97 -3.25 5.46
C ASP A 57 -3.37 -3.25 6.10
N THR A 58 -3.91 -2.05 6.30
CA THR A 58 -5.15 -1.83 7.05
C THR A 58 -6.12 -0.85 6.38
N GLY A 59 -5.72 -0.31 5.23
CA GLY A 59 -6.49 0.69 4.50
C GLY A 59 -6.54 2.06 5.19
N GLY A 60 -7.35 2.94 4.64
CA GLY A 60 -7.60 4.27 5.18
C GLY A 60 -8.46 4.27 6.45
N ALA A 61 -8.23 5.23 7.32
CA ALA A 61 -8.90 5.31 8.63
C ALA A 61 -10.43 5.33 8.54
N GLN A 62 -10.98 5.99 7.52
CA GLN A 62 -12.42 6.10 7.29
C GLN A 62 -13.10 4.77 6.92
N MET A 63 -12.33 3.79 6.43
CA MET A 63 -12.82 2.48 5.99
C MET A 63 -12.66 1.40 7.05
N THR A 64 -12.02 1.69 8.18
CA THR A 64 -11.61 0.71 9.20
C THR A 64 -12.75 -0.16 9.70
N ASP A 65 -13.94 0.39 9.94
CA ASP A 65 -15.10 -0.38 10.42
C ASP A 65 -15.60 -1.38 9.38
N GLN A 66 -15.61 -0.98 8.12
CA GLN A 66 -15.99 -1.85 7.01
C GLN A 66 -14.95 -2.94 6.80
N VAL A 67 -13.64 -2.60 6.85
CA VAL A 67 -12.55 -3.58 6.80
C VAL A 67 -12.72 -4.62 7.90
N LEU A 68 -12.91 -4.18 9.16
CA LEU A 68 -13.09 -5.09 10.29
C LEU A 68 -14.31 -6.01 10.12
N ALA A 69 -15.44 -5.47 9.67
CA ALA A 69 -16.65 -6.23 9.42
C ALA A 69 -16.44 -7.27 8.30
N THR A 70 -15.81 -6.86 7.20
CA THR A 70 -15.50 -7.72 6.05
C THR A 70 -14.54 -8.85 6.45
N VAL A 71 -13.48 -8.54 7.18
CA VAL A 71 -12.52 -9.54 7.70
C VAL A 71 -13.20 -10.56 8.61
N LYS A 72 -14.06 -10.11 9.53
CA LYS A 72 -14.84 -11.01 10.41
C LYS A 72 -15.80 -11.90 9.61
N GLN A 73 -16.48 -11.35 8.62
CA GLN A 73 -17.39 -12.13 7.76
C GLN A 73 -16.62 -13.17 6.95
N LEU A 74 -15.47 -12.81 6.38
CA LEU A 74 -14.61 -13.69 5.61
C LEU A 74 -14.04 -14.82 6.50
N ALA A 75 -13.62 -14.52 7.71
CA ALA A 75 -13.02 -15.48 8.64
C ALA A 75 -14.04 -16.46 9.23
N LYS A 76 -15.28 -16.02 9.47
CA LYS A 76 -16.32 -16.78 10.21
C LYS A 76 -16.51 -18.24 9.76
N PRO A 77 -16.55 -18.60 8.46
CA PRO A 77 -16.69 -20.01 8.05
C PRO A 77 -15.42 -20.84 8.22
N ILE A 78 -14.26 -20.22 8.47
CA ILE A 78 -12.96 -20.87 8.51
C ILE A 78 -12.42 -20.97 9.94
N THR A 79 -12.55 -19.88 10.72
CA THR A 79 -12.01 -19.80 12.06
C THR A 79 -12.79 -18.80 12.93
N ASN A 80 -12.82 -19.06 14.24
CA ASN A 80 -13.29 -18.11 15.24
C ASN A 80 -12.14 -17.33 15.92
N ARG A 81 -10.92 -17.56 15.44
CA ARG A 81 -9.74 -16.90 16.00
C ARG A 81 -9.61 -15.47 15.49
N PRO A 82 -9.07 -14.56 16.31
CA PRO A 82 -8.97 -13.15 15.97
C PRO A 82 -7.89 -12.86 14.92
N ILE A 83 -7.75 -11.58 14.56
CA ILE A 83 -6.57 -11.05 13.89
C ILE A 83 -5.38 -11.25 14.82
N ARG A 84 -4.34 -11.94 14.31
CA ARG A 84 -3.11 -12.23 15.08
C ARG A 84 -1.97 -11.33 14.66
N TYR A 85 -1.88 -11.08 13.36
CA TYR A 85 -0.81 -10.30 12.76
C TYR A 85 -1.35 -9.24 11.82
N ILE A 86 -0.72 -8.09 11.85
CA ILE A 86 -0.82 -7.04 10.86
C ILE A 86 0.60 -6.75 10.39
N ILE A 87 0.80 -6.64 9.09
CA ILE A 87 2.07 -6.24 8.49
C ILE A 87 1.81 -4.96 7.71
N ASN A 88 2.55 -3.89 7.97
CA ASN A 88 2.49 -2.72 7.11
C ASN A 88 3.57 -2.78 6.05
N THR A 89 3.17 -2.58 4.79
CA THR A 89 4.08 -2.48 3.67
C THR A 89 4.91 -1.20 3.76
N HIS A 90 4.29 -0.08 4.13
CA HIS A 90 4.95 1.22 4.33
C HIS A 90 4.10 2.12 5.25
N PHE A 91 4.46 3.39 5.42
CA PHE A 91 3.87 4.26 6.44
C PHE A 91 2.68 5.13 5.97
N HIS A 92 2.29 5.14 4.71
CA HIS A 92 1.25 6.05 4.21
C HIS A 92 -0.13 5.77 4.82
N PRO A 93 -0.99 6.83 4.93
CA PRO A 93 -2.25 6.76 5.69
C PRO A 93 -3.28 5.81 5.13
N ASP A 94 -3.29 5.61 3.84
CA ASP A 94 -4.20 4.71 3.12
C ASP A 94 -3.80 3.23 3.23
N HIS A 95 -2.64 2.95 3.85
CA HIS A 95 -2.16 1.61 4.21
C HIS A 95 -2.14 1.36 5.72
N THR A 96 -1.99 2.41 6.53
CA THR A 96 -1.84 2.30 7.99
C THR A 96 -2.98 2.91 8.79
N GLY A 97 -3.98 3.50 8.12
CA GLY A 97 -5.05 4.26 8.78
C GLY A 97 -5.92 3.43 9.72
N GLY A 98 -6.07 2.14 9.46
CA GLY A 98 -6.82 1.20 10.29
C GLY A 98 -6.02 0.55 11.42
N ASN A 99 -4.69 0.77 11.53
CA ASN A 99 -3.79 0.06 12.44
C ASN A 99 -4.33 -0.04 13.87
N GLU A 100 -4.58 1.10 14.50
CA GLU A 100 -4.97 1.17 15.91
C GLU A 100 -6.22 0.34 16.20
N LYS A 101 -7.27 0.50 15.41
CA LYS A 101 -8.55 -0.16 15.63
C LYS A 101 -8.53 -1.64 15.25
N LEU A 102 -7.90 -2.00 14.13
CA LEU A 102 -7.78 -3.40 13.72
C LEU A 102 -6.86 -4.18 14.65
N ARG A 103 -5.77 -3.55 15.11
CA ARG A 103 -4.90 -4.12 16.13
C ARG A 103 -5.66 -4.39 17.43
N ALA A 104 -6.40 -3.39 17.95
CA ALA A 104 -7.19 -3.53 19.16
C ALA A 104 -8.31 -4.59 19.07
N ALA A 105 -8.83 -4.84 17.87
CA ALA A 105 -9.82 -5.89 17.61
C ALA A 105 -9.22 -7.30 17.51
N GLY A 106 -7.90 -7.41 17.49
CA GLY A 106 -7.15 -8.66 17.43
C GLY A 106 -6.67 -9.13 18.78
N ALA A 107 -5.79 -10.12 18.79
CA ALA A 107 -5.12 -10.61 19.99
C ALA A 107 -3.78 -11.28 19.65
N THR A 108 -2.73 -10.95 20.35
CA THR A 108 -1.40 -11.57 20.21
C THR A 108 -1.45 -13.06 20.51
N ILE A 109 -0.60 -13.85 19.87
CA ILE A 109 -0.38 -15.24 20.24
C ILE A 109 0.51 -15.26 21.50
N THR A 110 -0.06 -15.57 22.64
CA THR A 110 0.74 -15.86 23.83
C THR A 110 1.40 -17.22 23.65
N GLY A 111 2.72 -17.28 23.77
CA GLY A 111 3.47 -18.53 23.72
C GLY A 111 2.94 -19.52 24.76
N GLY A 112 2.62 -20.74 24.32
CA GLY A 112 1.86 -21.75 25.05
C GLY A 112 2.46 -22.33 26.36
N ASN A 113 3.49 -21.72 26.95
CA ASN A 113 4.13 -22.15 28.17
C ASN A 113 3.97 -21.18 29.35
N VAL A 114 3.20 -20.11 29.19
CA VAL A 114 2.90 -19.21 30.29
C VAL A 114 1.54 -19.63 30.90
N ALA A 115 1.59 -20.44 31.95
CA ALA A 115 0.44 -20.76 32.76
C ALA A 115 0.03 -19.51 33.54
N GLY A 116 -1.08 -18.90 33.15
CA GLY A 116 -1.69 -17.76 33.83
C GLY A 116 -2.18 -16.71 32.85
N ASN A 117 -3.28 -16.05 33.19
CA ASN A 117 -3.72 -14.82 32.55
C ASN A 117 -2.70 -13.72 32.84
N ILE A 118 -1.75 -13.55 31.95
CA ILE A 118 -0.97 -12.31 31.91
C ILE A 118 -1.90 -11.28 31.27
N SER A 119 -2.41 -10.35 32.06
CA SER A 119 -3.35 -9.32 31.64
C SER A 119 -2.82 -8.47 30.46
N ASP A 120 -1.51 -8.38 30.32
CA ASP A 120 -0.83 -7.64 29.26
C ASP A 120 -0.65 -8.44 27.94
N ALA A 121 -0.91 -9.75 27.97
CA ALA A 121 -0.77 -10.64 26.81
C ALA A 121 -1.96 -10.57 25.83
N THR A 122 -2.96 -9.73 26.11
CA THR A 122 -4.17 -9.57 25.30
C THR A 122 -4.23 -8.25 24.53
N GLU A 123 -3.17 -7.49 24.51
CA GLU A 123 -3.15 -6.14 23.90
C GLU A 123 -3.12 -6.15 22.37
N GLY A 124 -4.15 -6.75 21.75
CA GLY A 124 -4.37 -6.65 20.32
C GLY A 124 -3.46 -7.54 19.48
N ALA A 125 -3.56 -7.41 18.17
CA ALA A 125 -2.70 -8.11 17.21
C ALA A 125 -1.27 -7.56 17.25
N ALA A 126 -0.26 -8.42 16.96
CA ALA A 126 1.10 -7.95 16.71
C ALA A 126 1.17 -7.22 15.37
N LEU A 127 1.77 -6.04 15.36
CA LEU A 127 1.90 -5.21 14.17
C LEU A 127 3.37 -5.12 13.75
N PHE A 128 3.69 -5.73 12.62
CA PHE A 128 5.04 -5.78 12.05
C PHE A 128 5.24 -4.73 10.97
N ALA A 129 6.40 -4.10 10.98
CA ALA A 129 6.87 -3.26 9.88
C ALA A 129 8.40 -3.14 9.91
N HIS A 130 8.99 -2.66 8.82
CA HIS A 130 10.39 -2.25 8.85
C HIS A 130 10.60 -1.08 9.83
N GLU A 131 11.76 -1.00 10.49
CA GLU A 131 12.06 0.04 11.50
C GLU A 131 11.87 1.46 10.98
N ASN A 132 12.09 1.69 9.68
CA ASN A 132 11.90 3.00 9.08
C ASN A 132 10.43 3.43 9.06
N VAL A 133 9.47 2.51 8.96
CA VAL A 133 8.04 2.81 9.13
C VAL A 133 7.80 3.36 10.54
N MET A 134 8.32 2.69 11.57
CA MET A 134 8.22 3.15 12.95
C MET A 134 8.85 4.52 13.14
N LYS A 135 10.06 4.74 12.60
CA LYS A 135 10.75 6.04 12.67
C LYS A 135 9.91 7.16 12.04
N ARG A 136 9.26 6.87 10.91
CA ARG A 136 8.41 7.84 10.20
C ARG A 136 7.11 8.12 10.95
N MET A 137 6.43 7.09 11.44
CA MET A 137 5.16 7.24 12.16
C MET A 137 5.32 7.89 13.54
N SER A 138 6.44 7.70 14.21
CA SER A 138 6.75 8.27 15.53
C SER A 138 7.44 9.63 15.47
N ALA A 139 7.85 10.09 14.28
CA ALA A 139 8.51 11.37 14.14
C ALA A 139 7.59 12.53 14.55
N PRO A 140 8.11 13.58 15.23
CA PRO A 140 7.30 14.71 15.66
C PRO A 140 6.81 15.59 14.50
N THR A 141 7.46 15.49 13.34
CA THR A 141 7.16 16.25 12.11
C THR A 141 7.32 15.34 10.88
N GLY A 142 6.71 15.72 9.78
CA GLY A 142 6.76 14.99 8.51
C GLY A 142 5.36 14.56 8.04
N SER A 143 5.26 14.03 6.83
CA SER A 143 3.97 13.65 6.23
C SER A 143 3.24 12.51 6.97
N ALA A 144 3.99 11.66 7.68
CA ALA A 144 3.43 10.56 8.46
C ALA A 144 3.19 10.89 9.93
N ALA A 145 3.66 12.04 10.43
CA ALA A 145 3.65 12.37 11.86
C ALA A 145 2.64 13.46 12.21
N PRO A 146 2.27 13.58 13.49
CA PRO A 146 2.39 12.55 14.51
C PRO A 146 1.22 11.56 14.43
N ARG A 147 1.50 10.27 14.48
CA ARG A 147 0.47 9.23 14.61
C ARG A 147 0.23 8.88 16.07
N SER A 148 -1.01 8.47 16.41
CA SER A 148 -1.28 7.84 17.69
C SER A 148 -0.31 6.68 17.92
N SER A 149 0.24 6.54 19.13
CA SER A 149 1.11 5.41 19.48
C SER A 149 0.40 4.05 19.38
N GLY A 150 -0.93 4.03 19.48
CA GLY A 150 -1.73 2.84 19.23
C GLY A 150 -1.67 2.32 17.79
N ALA A 151 -1.32 3.20 16.83
CA ALA A 151 -1.16 2.86 15.42
C ALA A 151 0.27 2.45 15.04
N TRP A 152 1.24 2.57 15.96
CA TRP A 152 2.64 2.25 15.66
C TRP A 152 2.88 0.74 15.59
N PRO A 153 3.87 0.29 14.79
CA PRO A 153 4.35 -1.09 14.85
C PRO A 153 4.71 -1.49 16.28
N THR A 154 4.25 -2.68 16.70
CA THR A 154 4.63 -3.28 17.99
C THR A 154 5.92 -4.07 17.87
N ASP A 155 6.18 -4.55 16.66
CA ASP A 155 7.34 -5.36 16.32
C ASP A 155 7.99 -4.80 15.06
N THR A 156 9.22 -4.35 15.18
CA THR A 156 9.98 -3.88 14.02
C THR A 156 11.04 -4.89 13.64
N TYR A 157 11.33 -4.95 12.33
CA TYR A 157 12.50 -5.65 11.85
C TYR A 157 13.46 -4.66 11.16
N PHE A 158 14.71 -5.01 11.17
CA PHE A 158 15.81 -4.26 10.56
C PHE A 158 16.65 -5.24 9.74
N GLY A 159 17.19 -4.76 8.65
CA GLY A 159 17.84 -5.60 7.65
C GLY A 159 16.88 -6.04 6.55
N ASP A 160 17.40 -6.83 5.62
CA ASP A 160 16.76 -7.06 4.32
C ASP A 160 15.60 -8.04 4.38
N LYS A 161 15.46 -8.84 5.46
CA LYS A 161 14.47 -9.93 5.53
C LYS A 161 13.99 -10.22 6.94
N LYS A 162 12.69 -10.52 7.05
CA LYS A 162 12.02 -11.13 8.20
C LYS A 162 11.16 -12.29 7.73
N GLU A 163 11.01 -13.31 8.57
CA GLU A 163 10.12 -14.43 8.29
C GLU A 163 9.27 -14.75 9.52
N ILE A 164 8.00 -15.05 9.28
CA ILE A 164 7.08 -15.60 10.28
C ILE A 164 6.41 -16.85 9.70
N PHE A 165 6.02 -17.81 10.56
CA PHE A 165 5.27 -18.98 10.15
C PHE A 165 3.85 -18.89 10.70
N PHE A 166 2.85 -18.92 9.83
CA PHE A 166 1.46 -18.76 10.20
C PHE A 166 0.51 -19.47 9.24
N ASN A 167 -0.56 -20.04 9.74
CA ASN A 167 -1.54 -20.79 8.94
C ASN A 167 -0.93 -21.88 8.04
N GLY A 168 0.18 -22.48 8.48
CA GLY A 168 0.83 -23.58 7.79
C GLY A 168 1.75 -23.18 6.64
N GLU A 169 2.16 -21.91 6.57
CA GLU A 169 3.15 -21.44 5.59
C GLU A 169 4.13 -20.42 6.16
N ALA A 170 5.27 -20.29 5.51
CA ALA A 170 6.22 -19.22 5.74
C ALA A 170 5.75 -17.95 5.02
N ILE A 171 5.72 -16.85 5.76
CA ILE A 171 5.42 -15.52 5.24
C ILE A 171 6.70 -14.72 5.35
N GLN A 172 7.25 -14.34 4.19
CA GLN A 172 8.54 -13.67 4.08
C GLN A 172 8.32 -12.18 3.81
N LEU A 173 8.95 -11.34 4.60
CA LEU A 173 8.98 -9.89 4.44
C LEU A 173 10.36 -9.55 3.91
N PHE A 174 10.42 -8.85 2.79
CA PHE A 174 11.66 -8.35 2.21
C PHE A 174 11.64 -6.83 2.18
N HIS A 175 12.74 -6.23 2.57
CA HIS A 175 12.89 -4.78 2.59
C HIS A 175 13.74 -4.32 1.39
N PRO A 176 13.13 -3.75 0.34
CA PRO A 176 13.87 -3.09 -0.72
C PRO A 176 14.33 -1.71 -0.25
N ASN A 177 15.60 -1.41 -0.48
CA ASN A 177 16.16 -0.11 -0.14
C ASN A 177 15.57 1.01 -1.02
N SER A 178 14.94 2.00 -0.39
CA SER A 178 14.57 3.27 -1.04
C SER A 178 13.76 3.10 -2.34
N ALA A 179 12.66 2.32 -2.32
CA ALA A 179 11.80 2.13 -3.49
C ALA A 179 10.71 3.22 -3.55
N HIS A 180 9.46 2.93 -3.16
CA HIS A 180 8.40 3.92 -3.01
C HIS A 180 8.70 4.85 -1.83
N THR A 181 9.12 4.24 -0.71
CA THR A 181 9.66 4.90 0.50
C THR A 181 10.95 4.21 0.95
N ASP A 182 11.54 4.65 2.06
CA ASP A 182 12.66 3.96 2.72
C ASP A 182 12.21 2.89 3.72
N GLY A 183 10.92 2.67 3.87
CA GLY A 183 10.35 1.71 4.82
C GLY A 183 9.60 0.56 4.16
N ASP A 184 9.67 0.43 2.84
CA ASP A 184 8.86 -0.53 2.10
C ASP A 184 9.14 -1.98 2.51
N SER A 185 8.09 -2.79 2.48
CA SER A 185 8.16 -4.25 2.66
C SER A 185 7.35 -4.96 1.58
N ILE A 186 7.99 -5.91 0.90
CA ILE A 186 7.34 -6.89 0.03
C ILE A 186 6.98 -8.10 0.89
N VAL A 187 5.73 -8.55 0.86
CA VAL A 187 5.27 -9.67 1.67
C VAL A 187 4.95 -10.86 0.76
N PHE A 188 5.65 -11.97 0.94
CA PHE A 188 5.49 -13.17 0.14
C PHE A 188 4.91 -14.34 0.96
N PHE A 189 3.73 -14.81 0.60
CA PHE A 189 3.07 -16.00 1.12
C PHE A 189 3.56 -17.22 0.32
N ARG A 190 4.56 -17.92 0.86
CA ARG A 190 5.34 -18.94 0.16
C ARG A 190 4.56 -20.12 -0.38
N ARG A 191 3.59 -20.64 0.36
CA ARG A 191 2.79 -21.80 -0.06
C ARG A 191 1.62 -21.38 -0.93
N SER A 192 0.98 -20.27 -0.57
CA SER A 192 -0.11 -19.70 -1.34
C SER A 192 0.36 -19.07 -2.64
N ASP A 193 1.68 -18.84 -2.77
CA ASP A 193 2.32 -18.23 -3.93
C ASP A 193 1.71 -16.87 -4.31
N VAL A 194 1.60 -15.99 -3.30
CA VAL A 194 1.04 -14.64 -3.43
C VAL A 194 2.02 -13.63 -2.89
N ILE A 195 2.24 -12.56 -3.63
CA ILE A 195 3.04 -11.39 -3.22
C ILE A 195 2.12 -10.21 -2.99
N SER A 196 2.27 -9.51 -1.86
CA SER A 196 1.73 -8.16 -1.65
C SER A 196 2.88 -7.16 -1.70
N SER A 197 2.82 -6.26 -2.67
CA SER A 197 3.95 -5.38 -3.03
C SER A 197 3.89 -3.99 -2.38
N GLY A 198 2.76 -3.63 -1.73
CA GLY A 198 2.52 -2.23 -1.40
C GLY A 198 2.65 -1.35 -2.64
N ASP A 199 3.00 -0.09 -2.45
CA ASP A 199 3.05 0.92 -3.52
C ASP A 199 4.32 0.89 -4.38
N ILE A 200 5.14 -0.17 -4.23
CA ILE A 200 6.21 -0.47 -5.18
C ILE A 200 5.63 -0.76 -6.56
N PHE A 201 4.47 -1.43 -6.59
CA PHE A 201 3.73 -1.75 -7.80
C PHE A 201 2.26 -1.32 -7.66
N MET A 202 1.74 -0.64 -8.68
CA MET A 202 0.35 -0.22 -8.76
C MET A 202 -0.12 -0.19 -10.21
N THR A 203 -1.41 -0.44 -10.46
CA THR A 203 -1.95 -0.47 -11.84
C THR A 203 -2.73 0.78 -12.22
N THR A 204 -2.85 1.73 -11.29
CA THR A 204 -3.74 2.91 -11.45
C THR A 204 -3.01 4.17 -11.89
N SER A 205 -1.69 4.21 -11.76
CA SER A 205 -0.88 5.39 -12.08
C SER A 205 0.59 5.05 -12.29
N TYR A 206 1.37 6.04 -12.70
CA TYR A 206 2.83 5.98 -12.56
C TYR A 206 3.25 5.78 -11.11
N PRO A 207 4.44 5.18 -10.84
CA PRO A 207 4.91 5.00 -9.47
C PRO A 207 4.91 6.32 -8.69
N VAL A 208 4.34 6.30 -7.52
CA VAL A 208 4.50 7.38 -6.55
C VAL A 208 5.88 7.22 -5.92
N ILE A 209 6.76 8.20 -6.08
CA ILE A 209 8.10 8.21 -5.50
C ILE A 209 8.11 9.25 -4.39
N ASP A 210 7.99 8.80 -3.15
CA ASP A 210 8.05 9.70 -2.00
C ASP A 210 9.50 10.06 -1.68
N LEU A 211 10.02 11.08 -2.36
CA LEU A 211 11.39 11.56 -2.14
C LEU A 211 11.65 12.04 -0.70
N GLN A 212 10.63 12.56 -0.02
CA GLN A 212 10.76 12.98 1.37
C GLN A 212 10.73 11.78 2.31
N GLY A 213 9.98 10.76 1.94
CA GLY A 213 9.95 9.45 2.58
C GLY A 213 11.14 8.56 2.20
N GLY A 214 12.14 9.08 1.47
CA GLY A 214 13.36 8.34 1.13
C GLY A 214 13.25 7.43 -0.10
N GLY A 215 12.17 7.53 -0.87
CA GLY A 215 11.97 6.78 -2.11
C GLY A 215 12.90 7.22 -3.26
N SER A 216 13.08 6.34 -4.26
CA SER A 216 13.86 6.63 -5.46
C SER A 216 13.39 5.81 -6.66
N ILE A 217 13.55 6.36 -7.86
CA ILE A 217 13.19 5.65 -9.09
C ILE A 217 14.03 4.39 -9.31
N ASN A 218 15.31 4.42 -8.98
CA ASN A 218 16.17 3.25 -9.11
C ASN A 218 15.77 2.16 -8.11
N GLY A 219 15.46 2.53 -6.85
CA GLY A 219 14.96 1.58 -5.87
C GLY A 219 13.61 0.96 -6.26
N VAL A 220 12.70 1.72 -6.91
CA VAL A 220 11.46 1.15 -7.46
C VAL A 220 11.79 0.09 -8.53
N ILE A 221 12.72 0.36 -9.46
CA ILE A 221 13.10 -0.60 -10.50
C ILE A 221 13.78 -1.83 -9.87
N ASP A 222 14.69 -1.64 -8.91
CA ASP A 222 15.36 -2.73 -8.22
C ASP A 222 14.36 -3.62 -7.46
N ALA A 223 13.36 -3.00 -6.80
CA ALA A 223 12.31 -3.73 -6.10
C ALA A 223 11.36 -4.48 -7.05
N LEU A 224 11.02 -3.90 -8.20
CA LEU A 224 10.24 -4.60 -9.24
C LEU A 224 11.01 -5.79 -9.82
N ASN A 225 12.31 -5.66 -10.08
CA ASN A 225 13.14 -6.77 -10.50
C ASN A 225 13.18 -7.86 -9.42
N PHE A 226 13.30 -7.49 -8.15
CA PHE A 226 13.25 -8.46 -7.05
C PHE A 226 11.89 -9.18 -6.95
N ILE A 227 10.77 -8.49 -7.19
CA ILE A 227 9.45 -9.16 -7.29
C ILE A 227 9.47 -10.18 -8.41
N LEU A 228 10.01 -9.83 -9.59
CA LEU A 228 10.12 -10.74 -10.74
C LEU A 228 11.03 -11.96 -10.44
N ASP A 229 12.08 -11.79 -9.67
CA ASP A 229 12.95 -12.90 -9.22
C ASP A 229 12.20 -13.88 -8.28
N LEU A 230 11.14 -13.43 -7.61
CA LEU A 230 10.30 -14.26 -6.74
C LEU A 230 9.15 -14.93 -7.51
N THR A 231 8.69 -14.34 -8.61
CA THR A 231 7.49 -14.80 -9.34
C THR A 231 7.79 -16.03 -10.22
N ILE A 232 6.78 -16.86 -10.37
CA ILE A 232 6.76 -17.98 -11.31
C ILE A 232 5.61 -17.72 -12.30
N PRO A 233 5.89 -17.62 -13.60
CA PRO A 233 4.84 -17.38 -14.59
C PRO A 233 3.86 -18.55 -14.71
N ALA A 234 2.60 -18.26 -15.08
CA ALA A 234 1.52 -19.23 -15.11
C ALA A 234 1.77 -20.43 -16.06
N GLU A 235 2.55 -20.24 -17.12
CA GLU A 235 2.92 -21.33 -18.03
C GLU A 235 3.92 -22.35 -17.44
N LYS A 236 4.56 -22.00 -16.31
CA LYS A 236 5.52 -22.89 -15.63
C LYS A 236 4.96 -23.55 -14.37
N GLN A 237 3.89 -23.01 -13.83
CA GLN A 237 3.23 -23.52 -12.64
C GLN A 237 1.72 -23.19 -12.72
N GLU A 238 0.85 -24.14 -12.34
CA GLU A 238 -0.59 -23.91 -12.30
C GLU A 238 -0.93 -22.69 -11.42
N GLY A 239 -1.59 -21.70 -12.03
CA GLY A 239 -1.93 -20.42 -11.41
C GLY A 239 -0.82 -19.38 -11.45
N GLY A 240 0.44 -19.75 -11.51
CA GLY A 240 1.58 -18.83 -11.38
C GLY A 240 1.61 -18.10 -10.03
N THR A 241 2.55 -17.18 -9.86
CA THR A 241 2.56 -16.29 -8.68
C THR A 241 1.61 -15.11 -8.89
N MET A 242 0.67 -14.93 -7.97
CA MET A 242 -0.24 -13.79 -7.99
C MET A 242 0.36 -12.60 -7.24
N VAL A 243 0.18 -11.40 -7.78
CA VAL A 243 0.71 -10.16 -7.19
C VAL A 243 -0.43 -9.21 -6.84
N ILE A 244 -0.56 -8.89 -5.55
CA ILE A 244 -1.46 -7.87 -5.03
C ILE A 244 -0.70 -6.54 -5.05
N PRO A 245 -1.04 -5.59 -5.94
CA PRO A 245 -0.44 -4.26 -5.95
C PRO A 245 -0.94 -3.42 -4.78
N GLY A 246 -0.26 -2.31 -4.46
CA GLY A 246 -0.76 -1.37 -3.46
C GLY A 246 -2.10 -0.76 -3.86
N HIS A 247 -2.27 -0.46 -5.14
CA HIS A 247 -3.53 0.05 -5.71
C HIS A 247 -3.85 -0.60 -7.05
N GLY A 248 -5.14 -0.86 -7.26
CA GLY A 248 -5.68 -1.37 -8.51
C GLY A 248 -6.05 -2.84 -8.49
N ARG A 249 -5.99 -3.50 -9.62
CA ARG A 249 -6.45 -4.87 -9.81
C ARG A 249 -5.42 -5.91 -9.38
N LEU A 250 -5.90 -7.13 -9.13
CA LEU A 250 -5.02 -8.30 -8.97
C LEU A 250 -4.22 -8.53 -10.26
N CYS A 251 -2.96 -8.93 -10.11
CA CYS A 251 -1.95 -9.02 -11.17
C CYS A 251 -1.18 -10.35 -11.10
N ASP A 252 -0.39 -10.59 -12.13
CA ASP A 252 0.56 -11.69 -12.24
C ASP A 252 1.97 -11.18 -12.62
N GLU A 253 2.87 -12.08 -12.93
CA GLU A 253 4.25 -11.77 -13.34
C GLU A 253 4.30 -10.90 -14.59
N ALA A 254 3.45 -11.16 -15.61
CA ALA A 254 3.46 -10.42 -16.87
C ALA A 254 3.10 -8.94 -16.67
N ASP A 255 2.14 -8.65 -15.79
CA ASP A 255 1.78 -7.29 -15.41
C ASP A 255 2.95 -6.53 -14.75
N VAL A 256 3.71 -7.22 -13.90
CA VAL A 256 4.90 -6.63 -13.25
C VAL A 256 6.01 -6.37 -14.27
N VAL A 257 6.21 -7.28 -15.24
CA VAL A 257 7.16 -7.09 -16.35
C VAL A 257 6.82 -5.83 -17.15
N GLU A 258 5.57 -5.69 -17.59
CA GLU A 258 5.13 -4.52 -18.36
C GLU A 258 5.34 -3.22 -17.58
N TYR A 259 4.99 -3.21 -16.30
CA TYR A 259 5.15 -2.03 -15.46
C TYR A 259 6.63 -1.68 -15.24
N ARG A 260 7.48 -2.69 -14.94
CA ARG A 260 8.92 -2.52 -14.75
C ARG A 260 9.58 -1.96 -16.01
N ASP A 261 9.21 -2.48 -17.18
CA ASP A 261 9.76 -2.05 -18.46
C ASP A 261 9.35 -0.60 -18.76
N MET A 262 8.09 -0.25 -18.56
CA MET A 262 7.59 1.14 -18.67
C MET A 262 8.40 2.08 -17.77
N VAL A 263 8.56 1.75 -16.50
CA VAL A 263 9.29 2.58 -15.52
C VAL A 263 10.77 2.72 -15.92
N THR A 264 11.38 1.63 -16.37
CA THR A 264 12.78 1.63 -16.83
C THR A 264 12.98 2.51 -18.05
N ILE A 265 12.10 2.40 -19.05
CA ILE A 265 12.17 3.21 -20.28
C ILE A 265 12.04 4.69 -19.95
N ILE A 266 11.09 5.07 -19.11
CA ILE A 266 10.89 6.48 -18.72
C ILE A 266 12.11 7.00 -17.93
N ARG A 267 12.63 6.20 -16.98
CA ARG A 267 13.83 6.53 -16.22
C ARG A 267 15.02 6.80 -17.15
N ASP A 268 15.24 5.92 -18.13
CA ASP A 268 16.37 6.03 -19.07
C ASP A 268 16.24 7.25 -19.99
N ARG A 269 15.03 7.54 -20.49
CA ARG A 269 14.74 8.74 -21.25
C ARG A 269 15.08 10.01 -20.46
N ILE A 270 14.61 10.10 -19.21
CA ILE A 270 14.85 11.26 -18.35
C ILE A 270 16.34 11.35 -17.99
N GLN A 271 17.00 10.23 -17.71
CA GLN A 271 18.44 10.21 -17.43
C GLN A 271 19.27 10.70 -18.63
N ASP A 272 18.92 10.32 -19.86
CA ASP A 272 19.58 10.83 -21.08
C ASP A 272 19.37 12.34 -21.25
N MET A 273 18.16 12.83 -20.99
CA MET A 273 17.87 14.28 -21.03
C MET A 273 18.69 15.06 -19.98
N ILE A 274 18.83 14.52 -18.77
CA ILE A 274 19.68 15.11 -17.71
C ILE A 274 21.15 15.13 -18.16
N LYS A 275 21.68 14.05 -18.73
CA LYS A 275 23.05 13.99 -19.29
C LYS A 275 23.29 15.02 -20.39
N LYS A 276 22.25 15.38 -21.15
CA LYS A 276 22.28 16.45 -22.16
C LYS A 276 22.13 17.85 -21.58
N GLY A 277 22.06 18.00 -20.26
CA GLY A 277 21.94 19.28 -19.56
C GLY A 277 20.57 19.92 -19.61
N MET A 278 19.51 19.16 -19.91
CA MET A 278 18.13 19.69 -19.94
C MET A 278 17.64 20.01 -18.52
N THR A 279 17.00 21.16 -18.39
CA THR A 279 16.32 21.54 -17.13
C THR A 279 15.06 20.72 -16.94
N LEU A 280 14.52 20.69 -15.70
CA LEU A 280 13.27 20.01 -15.40
C LEU A 280 12.11 20.45 -16.32
N GLU A 281 11.99 21.75 -16.57
CA GLU A 281 10.92 22.28 -17.44
C GLU A 281 11.10 21.83 -18.90
N GLN A 282 12.33 21.74 -19.39
CA GLN A 282 12.62 21.18 -20.72
C GLN A 282 12.29 19.69 -20.80
N VAL A 283 12.57 18.92 -19.73
CA VAL A 283 12.24 17.49 -19.66
C VAL A 283 10.73 17.28 -19.65
N LYS A 284 9.98 18.05 -18.85
CA LYS A 284 8.50 18.01 -18.87
C LYS A 284 7.94 18.35 -20.25
N ALA A 285 8.45 19.41 -20.88
CA ALA A 285 8.03 19.82 -22.24
C ALA A 285 8.31 18.75 -23.31
N ALA A 286 9.36 17.94 -23.12
CA ALA A 286 9.71 16.82 -24.00
C ALA A 286 8.78 15.61 -23.86
N LYS A 287 7.94 15.56 -22.82
CA LYS A 287 6.95 14.50 -22.56
C LYS A 287 7.53 13.08 -22.62
N PRO A 288 8.48 12.72 -21.77
CA PRO A 288 9.16 11.40 -21.81
C PRO A 288 8.22 10.23 -21.56
N THR A 289 7.03 10.48 -21.01
CA THR A 289 6.00 9.51 -20.63
C THR A 289 4.92 9.30 -21.68
N ARG A 290 4.91 10.07 -22.78
CA ARG A 290 3.81 10.21 -23.73
C ARG A 290 3.17 8.89 -24.18
N ASP A 291 3.98 7.84 -24.39
CA ASP A 291 3.50 6.56 -24.90
C ASP A 291 2.65 5.81 -23.87
N TYR A 292 2.82 6.12 -22.58
CA TYR A 292 2.19 5.47 -21.45
C TYR A 292 1.12 6.33 -20.77
N ASP A 293 1.04 7.63 -21.10
CA ASP A 293 0.06 8.56 -20.52
C ASP A 293 -1.40 8.11 -20.65
N PRO A 294 -1.83 7.43 -21.74
CA PRO A 294 -3.21 6.95 -21.85
C PRO A 294 -3.61 5.92 -20.79
N ILE A 295 -2.64 5.20 -20.20
CA ILE A 295 -2.89 4.15 -19.21
C ILE A 295 -2.61 4.67 -17.80
N TYR A 296 -1.45 5.30 -17.59
CA TYR A 296 -0.93 5.65 -16.27
C TYR A 296 -0.92 7.15 -15.99
N GLY A 297 -1.14 8.00 -17.00
CA GLY A 297 -1.02 9.44 -16.89
C GLY A 297 -2.25 10.10 -16.26
N SER A 298 -2.02 11.21 -15.56
CA SER A 298 -3.07 12.11 -15.09
C SER A 298 -2.60 13.57 -15.14
N THR A 299 -3.53 14.45 -15.46
CA THR A 299 -3.30 15.91 -15.42
C THR A 299 -3.86 16.55 -14.14
N THR A 300 -4.60 15.79 -13.33
CA THR A 300 -5.28 16.25 -12.10
C THR A 300 -5.10 15.24 -10.97
N GLY A 301 -5.51 15.61 -9.76
CA GLY A 301 -5.43 14.74 -8.60
C GLY A 301 -4.12 14.91 -7.82
N PHE A 302 -3.90 14.01 -6.86
CA PHE A 302 -2.78 14.11 -5.94
C PHE A 302 -1.44 13.71 -6.56
N TRP A 303 -1.44 12.90 -7.65
CA TRP A 303 -0.24 12.46 -8.37
C TRP A 303 -0.45 12.60 -9.87
N THR A 304 0.14 13.66 -10.46
CA THR A 304 0.05 13.93 -11.90
C THR A 304 1.28 13.42 -12.64
N THR A 305 1.15 13.27 -13.97
CA THR A 305 2.28 12.95 -14.86
C THR A 305 3.46 13.89 -14.65
N ASP A 306 3.20 15.20 -14.53
CA ASP A 306 4.24 16.21 -14.28
C ASP A 306 4.93 16.04 -12.92
N MET A 307 4.19 15.61 -11.89
CA MET A 307 4.77 15.31 -10.58
C MET A 307 5.65 14.06 -10.64
N PHE A 308 5.22 13.02 -11.36
CA PHE A 308 6.04 11.83 -11.59
C PHE A 308 7.33 12.17 -12.32
N VAL A 309 7.26 12.88 -13.45
CA VAL A 309 8.46 13.32 -14.21
C VAL A 309 9.40 14.14 -13.32
N ALA A 310 8.84 15.04 -12.49
CA ALA A 310 9.64 15.85 -11.58
C ALA A 310 10.30 14.99 -10.48
N ALA A 311 9.62 13.99 -9.95
CA ALA A 311 10.17 13.08 -8.95
C ALA A 311 11.30 12.24 -9.53
N VAL A 312 11.13 11.68 -10.73
CA VAL A 312 12.19 10.94 -11.44
C VAL A 312 13.39 11.83 -11.71
N TYR A 313 13.18 13.04 -12.26
CA TYR A 313 14.26 14.00 -12.51
C TYR A 313 15.05 14.32 -11.23
N LYS A 314 14.37 14.65 -10.15
CA LYS A 314 15.00 14.95 -8.86
C LYS A 314 15.75 13.76 -8.30
N SER A 315 15.13 12.56 -8.33
CA SER A 315 15.75 11.32 -7.87
C SER A 315 17.07 11.02 -8.59
N LEU A 316 17.13 11.28 -9.90
CA LEU A 316 18.34 11.06 -10.71
C LEU A 316 19.37 12.18 -10.61
N SER A 317 18.95 13.40 -10.29
CA SER A 317 19.83 14.58 -10.19
C SER A 317 20.52 14.71 -8.84
N THR A 318 20.00 14.06 -7.79
CA THR A 318 20.59 14.07 -6.46
C THR A 318 21.84 13.19 -6.47
N LYS A 319 23.03 13.79 -6.36
CA LYS A 319 24.28 13.04 -6.13
C LYS A 319 24.18 12.35 -4.76
N LYS A 320 24.28 11.02 -4.76
CA LYS A 320 24.50 10.23 -3.53
C LYS A 320 25.87 10.53 -2.96
#